data_f8d50c9a37740ea956c9633a715feda9
#
_entry.id   f8d50c9a37740ea956c9633a715feda9
#
_cell.length_a   1.000
_cell.length_b   1.000
_cell.length_c   1.000
_cell.angle_alpha   90.00
_cell.angle_beta   90.00
_cell.angle_gamma   90.00
#
_symmetry.space_group_name_H-M   'P 1'
#
loop_
_entity.id
_entity.type
_entity.pdbx_description
1 polymer ?
#
loop_
_entity_poly.entity_id
_entity_poly.type
_entity_poly.pdbx_seq_one_letter_code
_entity_poly.pdbx_strand_id
1 'polypeptide(L)'
;YKNISLISVNGVSILDKEYGPMHTLYPAYLFIVCIAALVIILKTMKAKRDVSYITSVSLLLAMMIMLTVYVVQKSMHLKIEMLPWAYVVSEIIILILVRRISLFNVMAISADSMRDNNEYGFLIFDSKGRFLGSDNAAKYWFSELGGLQIDAVVNEENTDFLVQIGKWTRDEDENEIVYFERDNCIIEAKHEIIRERKTNKIHCVYLRDD
;
A
#
# COMPACT_ATOMS: atom_id res chain seq x y z
N TYR A 1 -19.59 32.27 5.06
CA TYR A 1 -19.90 32.88 6.35
C TYR A 1 -20.94 33.96 6.14
N LYS A 2 -21.86 34.11 7.08
CA LYS A 2 -22.88 35.19 7.04
C LYS A 2 -22.36 36.46 7.73
N ASN A 3 -21.62 36.28 8.83
CA ASN A 3 -20.92 37.35 9.54
C ASN A 3 -19.63 36.81 10.15
N ILE A 4 -18.66 37.70 10.30
CA ILE A 4 -17.38 37.42 10.94
C ILE A 4 -17.09 38.55 11.91
N SER A 5 -16.91 38.26 13.19
CA SER A 5 -16.55 39.22 14.23
C SER A 5 -15.39 38.73 15.07
N LEU A 6 -14.58 39.69 15.58
CA LEU A 6 -13.51 39.36 16.51
C LEU A 6 -14.05 39.50 17.94
N ILE A 7 -13.99 38.44 18.72
CA ILE A 7 -14.31 38.44 20.13
C ILE A 7 -13.06 38.15 20.95
N SER A 8 -12.89 38.84 22.07
CA SER A 8 -11.79 38.58 23.00
C SER A 8 -12.29 37.64 24.12
N VAL A 9 -11.66 36.51 24.24
CA VAL A 9 -11.93 35.52 25.31
C VAL A 9 -10.61 35.29 26.06
N ASN A 10 -10.60 35.68 27.34
CA ASN A 10 -9.42 35.55 28.22
C ASN A 10 -8.15 36.24 27.65
N GLY A 11 -8.31 37.41 27.02
CA GLY A 11 -7.20 38.15 26.42
C GLY A 11 -6.71 37.63 25.07
N VAL A 12 -7.30 36.60 24.54
CA VAL A 12 -7.00 36.07 23.19
C VAL A 12 -8.11 36.46 22.24
N SER A 13 -7.76 37.13 21.13
CA SER A 13 -8.72 37.45 20.08
C SER A 13 -9.08 36.21 19.28
N ILE A 14 -10.35 35.83 19.33
CA ILE A 14 -10.89 34.68 18.62
C ILE A 14 -11.88 35.17 17.55
N LEU A 15 -11.82 34.52 16.38
CA LEU A 15 -12.74 34.81 15.30
C LEU A 15 -14.09 34.13 15.56
N ASP A 16 -15.12 34.89 15.80
CA ASP A 16 -16.50 34.41 15.86
C ASP A 16 -17.11 34.40 14.46
N LYS A 17 -17.64 33.25 14.07
CA LYS A 17 -18.10 32.97 12.70
C LYS A 17 -19.57 32.57 12.71
N GLU A 18 -20.41 33.37 12.09
CA GLU A 18 -21.78 32.99 11.79
C GLU A 18 -21.82 32.19 10.47
N TYR A 19 -22.26 30.94 10.56
CA TYR A 19 -22.30 30.05 9.42
C TYR A 19 -23.58 30.20 8.60
N GLY A 20 -23.46 30.24 7.29
CA GLY A 20 -24.58 30.22 6.37
C GLY A 20 -25.21 28.82 6.18
N PRO A 21 -26.33 28.71 5.47
CA PRO A 21 -27.05 27.42 5.28
C PRO A 21 -26.21 26.34 4.61
N MET A 22 -25.24 26.71 3.79
CA MET A 22 -24.30 25.75 3.16
C MET A 22 -23.38 25.03 4.16
N HIS A 23 -23.22 25.56 5.37
CA HIS A 23 -22.42 24.93 6.40
C HIS A 23 -23.00 23.58 6.86
N THR A 24 -24.32 23.39 6.75
CA THR A 24 -24.97 22.11 7.11
C THR A 24 -24.86 21.11 5.96
N LEU A 25 -24.88 21.56 4.71
CA LEU A 25 -24.77 20.69 3.54
C LEU A 25 -23.36 20.10 3.39
N TYR A 26 -22.32 20.88 3.72
CA TYR A 26 -20.94 20.45 3.60
C TYR A 26 -20.59 19.21 4.47
N PRO A 27 -20.92 19.17 5.77
CA PRO A 27 -20.72 17.96 6.57
C PRO A 27 -21.52 16.75 6.08
N ALA A 28 -22.76 16.95 5.59
CA ALA A 28 -23.55 15.88 5.02
C ALA A 28 -22.86 15.27 3.76
N TYR A 29 -22.36 16.12 2.88
CA TYR A 29 -21.58 15.70 1.73
C TYR A 29 -20.31 14.93 2.13
N LEU A 30 -19.52 15.46 3.08
CA LEU A 30 -18.33 14.77 3.60
C LEU A 30 -18.67 13.41 4.18
N PHE A 31 -19.76 13.30 4.90
CA PHE A 31 -20.20 12.03 5.49
C PHE A 31 -20.54 10.99 4.42
N ILE A 32 -21.23 11.39 3.35
CA ILE A 32 -21.53 10.53 2.20
C ILE A 32 -20.22 10.04 1.52
N VAL A 33 -19.27 10.97 1.30
CA VAL A 33 -17.97 10.62 0.71
C VAL A 33 -17.18 9.66 1.61
N CYS A 34 -17.19 9.87 2.93
CA CYS A 34 -16.53 8.95 3.87
C CYS A 34 -17.15 7.55 3.84
N ILE A 35 -18.49 7.45 3.79
CA ILE A 35 -19.17 6.14 3.69
C ILE A 35 -18.80 5.46 2.37
N ALA A 36 -18.83 6.18 1.24
CA ALA A 36 -18.45 5.64 -0.06
C ALA A 36 -17.00 5.13 -0.06
N ALA A 37 -16.07 5.91 0.47
CA ALA A 37 -14.67 5.52 0.62
C ALA A 37 -14.52 4.26 1.50
N LEU A 38 -15.22 4.21 2.64
CA LEU A 38 -15.21 3.05 3.52
C LEU A 38 -15.70 1.79 2.79
N VAL A 39 -16.81 1.89 2.06
CA VAL A 39 -17.36 0.76 1.30
C VAL A 39 -16.37 0.27 0.23
N ILE A 40 -15.70 1.19 -0.48
CA ILE A 40 -14.70 0.85 -1.48
C ILE A 40 -13.51 0.13 -0.82
N ILE A 41 -12.96 0.68 0.28
CA ILE A 41 -11.84 0.07 1.00
C ILE A 41 -12.22 -1.34 1.49
N LEU A 42 -13.39 -1.51 2.11
CA LEU A 42 -13.84 -2.81 2.61
C LEU A 42 -14.07 -3.82 1.48
N LYS A 43 -14.61 -3.40 0.32
CA LYS A 43 -14.74 -4.26 -0.85
C LYS A 43 -13.38 -4.68 -1.39
N THR A 44 -12.42 -3.76 -1.49
CA THR A 44 -11.05 -4.03 -1.94
C THR A 44 -10.35 -5.03 -1.00
N MET A 45 -10.49 -4.85 0.30
CA MET A 45 -9.94 -5.78 1.29
C MET A 45 -10.55 -7.20 1.18
N LYS A 46 -11.85 -7.31 0.88
CA LYS A 46 -12.53 -8.60 0.69
C LYS A 46 -12.16 -9.28 -0.62
N ALA A 47 -11.92 -8.50 -1.67
CA ALA A 47 -11.57 -9.04 -2.99
C ALA A 47 -10.21 -9.73 -3.03
N LYS A 48 -9.37 -9.57 -2.00
CA LYS A 48 -8.05 -10.22 -1.80
C LYS A 48 -7.11 -10.14 -3.00
N ARG A 49 -7.33 -9.22 -3.93
CA ARG A 49 -6.56 -9.09 -5.17
C ARG A 49 -5.84 -7.74 -5.21
N ASP A 50 -4.57 -7.79 -5.57
CA ASP A 50 -3.74 -6.69 -6.09
C ASP A 50 -3.53 -5.44 -5.21
N VAL A 51 -4.08 -5.39 -3.99
CA VAL A 51 -3.88 -4.27 -3.07
C VAL A 51 -3.36 -4.75 -1.73
N SER A 52 -2.23 -4.18 -1.31
CA SER A 52 -1.65 -4.44 0.00
C SER A 52 -2.64 -4.16 1.13
N TYR A 53 -2.80 -5.13 2.05
CA TYR A 53 -3.60 -4.97 3.26
C TYR A 53 -3.15 -3.76 4.08
N ILE A 54 -1.83 -3.55 4.20
CA ILE A 54 -1.26 -2.42 4.93
C ILE A 54 -1.66 -1.08 4.30
N THR A 55 -1.69 -0.99 2.97
CA THR A 55 -2.14 0.21 2.25
C THR A 55 -3.60 0.51 2.57
N SER A 56 -4.47 -0.49 2.50
CA SER A 56 -5.90 -0.34 2.80
C SER A 56 -6.15 0.09 4.25
N VAL A 57 -5.46 -0.54 5.21
CA VAL A 57 -5.57 -0.20 6.64
C VAL A 57 -5.04 1.21 6.91
N SER A 58 -3.94 1.63 6.29
CA SER A 58 -3.38 2.98 6.49
C SER A 58 -4.29 4.07 5.93
N LEU A 59 -4.94 3.84 4.78
CA LEU A 59 -5.96 4.75 4.25
C LEU A 59 -7.17 4.86 5.19
N LEU A 60 -7.63 3.73 5.70
CA LEU A 60 -8.72 3.69 6.68
C LEU A 60 -8.34 4.43 7.96
N LEU A 61 -7.10 4.25 8.44
CA LEU A 61 -6.60 4.96 9.62
C LEU A 61 -6.58 6.48 9.41
N ALA A 62 -6.08 6.97 8.28
CA ALA A 62 -6.08 8.39 7.95
C ALA A 62 -7.51 8.96 7.94
N MET A 63 -8.46 8.25 7.33
CA MET A 63 -9.86 8.64 7.30
C MET A 63 -10.49 8.66 8.71
N MET A 64 -10.19 7.67 9.55
CA MET A 64 -10.71 7.58 10.92
C MET A 64 -10.15 8.69 11.81
N ILE A 65 -8.89 9.08 11.66
CA ILE A 65 -8.30 10.23 12.38
C ILE A 65 -9.09 11.51 12.05
N MET A 66 -9.33 11.77 10.77
CA MET A 66 -10.06 12.95 10.32
C MET A 66 -11.49 12.98 10.89
N LEU A 67 -12.20 11.86 10.80
CA LEU A 67 -13.57 11.76 11.29
C LEU A 67 -13.63 11.95 12.82
N THR A 68 -12.72 11.33 13.56
CA THR A 68 -12.67 11.42 15.02
C THR A 68 -12.42 12.86 15.47
N VAL A 69 -11.43 13.54 14.88
CA VAL A 69 -11.12 14.95 15.22
C VAL A 69 -12.31 15.85 14.89
N TYR A 70 -12.98 15.63 13.76
CA TYR A 70 -14.18 16.38 13.40
C TYR A 70 -15.32 16.20 14.42
N VAL A 71 -15.61 14.95 14.81
CA VAL A 71 -16.66 14.63 15.79
C VAL A 71 -16.32 15.22 17.15
N VAL A 72 -15.09 15.07 17.63
CA VAL A 72 -14.63 15.61 18.91
C VAL A 72 -14.73 17.14 18.92
N GLN A 73 -14.23 17.80 17.88
CA GLN A 73 -14.29 19.25 17.79
C GLN A 73 -15.73 19.78 17.85
N LYS A 74 -16.64 19.10 17.13
CA LYS A 74 -18.06 19.49 17.11
C LYS A 74 -18.78 19.16 18.42
N SER A 75 -18.51 18.02 19.03
CA SER A 75 -19.13 17.56 20.26
C SER A 75 -18.69 18.40 21.48
N MET A 76 -17.42 18.75 21.54
CA MET A 76 -16.86 19.53 22.65
C MET A 76 -16.98 21.06 22.46
N HIS A 77 -17.57 21.52 21.36
CA HIS A 77 -17.71 22.95 21.02
C HIS A 77 -16.38 23.71 21.17
N LEU A 78 -15.28 23.05 20.77
CA LEU A 78 -13.94 23.62 20.89
C LEU A 78 -13.85 24.88 20.01
N LYS A 79 -13.41 25.97 20.62
CA LYS A 79 -13.17 27.25 19.91
C LYS A 79 -11.89 27.21 19.06
N ILE A 80 -11.01 26.23 19.31
CA ILE A 80 -9.77 26.03 18.56
C ILE A 80 -10.05 25.05 17.43
N GLU A 81 -9.66 25.43 16.21
CA GLU A 81 -9.78 24.58 15.04
C GLU A 81 -8.68 23.50 15.07
N MET A 82 -9.04 22.27 15.38
CA MET A 82 -8.10 21.13 15.41
C MET A 82 -8.00 20.39 14.06
N LEU A 83 -8.92 20.64 13.14
CA LEU A 83 -8.94 20.02 11.82
C LEU A 83 -7.65 20.22 11.01
N PRO A 84 -6.98 21.40 11.00
CA PRO A 84 -5.72 21.58 10.26
C PRO A 84 -4.63 20.58 10.71
N TRP A 85 -4.54 20.28 12.00
CA TRP A 85 -3.58 19.30 12.52
C TRP A 85 -3.88 17.89 12.06
N ALA A 86 -5.17 17.52 12.03
CA ALA A 86 -5.60 16.23 11.52
C ALA A 86 -5.27 16.07 10.02
N TYR A 87 -5.41 17.14 9.23
CA TYR A 87 -5.00 17.16 7.81
C TYR A 87 -3.50 16.88 7.67
N VAL A 88 -2.65 17.59 8.41
CA VAL A 88 -1.20 17.39 8.36
C VAL A 88 -0.82 15.94 8.68
N VAL A 89 -1.39 15.37 9.74
CA VAL A 89 -1.13 13.97 10.09
C VAL A 89 -1.60 13.01 8.98
N SER A 90 -2.79 13.24 8.43
CA SER A 90 -3.32 12.41 7.35
C SER A 90 -2.49 12.53 6.07
N GLU A 91 -2.00 13.73 5.72
CA GLU A 91 -1.10 13.95 4.58
C GLU A 91 0.22 13.21 4.75
N ILE A 92 0.82 13.22 5.94
CA ILE A 92 2.04 12.45 6.22
C ILE A 92 1.81 10.96 5.98
N ILE A 93 0.68 10.42 6.46
CA ILE A 93 0.32 9.01 6.22
C ILE A 93 0.19 8.73 4.73
N ILE A 94 -0.52 9.60 3.99
CA ILE A 94 -0.72 9.46 2.53
C ILE A 94 0.61 9.56 1.79
N LEU A 95 1.50 10.48 2.16
CA LEU A 95 2.83 10.61 1.54
C LEU A 95 3.67 9.33 1.72
N ILE A 96 3.64 8.73 2.91
CA ILE A 96 4.32 7.45 3.17
C ILE A 96 3.72 6.36 2.28
N LEU A 97 2.40 6.32 2.14
CA LEU A 97 1.71 5.35 1.28
C LEU A 97 2.03 5.53 -0.20
N VAL A 98 1.97 6.77 -0.71
CA VAL A 98 2.28 7.09 -2.11
C VAL A 98 3.70 6.68 -2.43
N ARG A 99 4.65 6.97 -1.54
CA ARG A 99 6.04 6.53 -1.71
C ARG A 99 6.15 5.01 -1.79
N ARG A 100 5.43 4.28 -0.94
CA ARG A 100 5.40 2.82 -0.96
C ARG A 100 4.80 2.29 -2.27
N ILE A 101 3.64 2.80 -2.68
CA ILE A 101 2.95 2.38 -3.92
C ILE A 101 3.80 2.71 -5.15
N SER A 102 4.45 3.88 -5.19
CA SER A 102 5.29 4.30 -6.31
C SER A 102 6.47 3.34 -6.54
N LEU A 103 7.06 2.82 -5.47
CA LEU A 103 8.13 1.82 -5.58
C LEU A 103 7.63 0.53 -6.26
N PHE A 104 6.43 0.05 -5.89
CA PHE A 104 5.84 -1.12 -6.52
C PHE A 104 5.49 -0.89 -8.00
N ASN A 105 4.93 0.27 -8.33
CA ASN A 105 4.56 0.59 -9.70
C ASN A 105 5.77 0.72 -10.63
N VAL A 106 6.87 1.32 -10.18
CA VAL A 106 8.10 1.42 -10.98
C VAL A 106 8.65 0.03 -11.28
N MET A 107 8.62 -0.89 -10.33
CA MET A 107 9.07 -2.26 -10.54
C MET A 107 8.14 -3.04 -11.47
N ALA A 108 6.83 -2.90 -11.31
CA ALA A 108 5.85 -3.52 -12.20
C ALA A 108 5.96 -2.99 -13.65
N ILE A 109 6.20 -1.69 -13.82
CA ILE A 109 6.42 -1.08 -15.15
C ILE A 109 7.75 -1.55 -15.76
N SER A 110 8.80 -1.69 -14.94
CA SER A 110 10.09 -2.22 -15.40
C SER A 110 9.97 -3.68 -15.85
N ALA A 111 9.19 -4.48 -15.12
CA ALA A 111 8.85 -5.85 -15.51
C ALA A 111 7.98 -5.89 -16.78
N ASP A 112 7.04 -4.97 -16.93
CA ASP A 112 6.16 -4.87 -18.12
C ASP A 112 6.94 -4.41 -19.36
N SER A 113 7.98 -3.60 -19.22
CA SER A 113 8.86 -3.18 -20.33
C SER A 113 9.80 -4.31 -20.82
N MET A 114 10.04 -5.32 -19.98
CA MET A 114 10.74 -6.55 -20.37
C MET A 114 9.79 -7.58 -21.02
N ARG A 115 8.49 -7.30 -21.07
CA ARG A 115 7.39 -8.20 -21.44
C ARG A 115 7.20 -8.40 -22.94
N ASP A 116 7.94 -7.75 -23.81
CA ASP A 116 7.84 -7.95 -25.28
C ASP A 116 8.26 -9.36 -25.74
N ASN A 117 8.83 -10.19 -24.82
CA ASN A 117 9.05 -11.61 -25.02
C ASN A 117 8.40 -12.37 -23.86
N ASN A 118 7.41 -13.21 -24.13
CA ASN A 118 6.78 -14.14 -23.19
C ASN A 118 7.73 -15.21 -22.56
N GLU A 119 9.03 -15.03 -22.73
CA GLU A 119 10.09 -15.95 -22.31
C GLU A 119 10.57 -15.69 -20.87
N TYR A 120 10.15 -14.59 -20.24
CA TYR A 120 10.65 -14.22 -18.91
C TYR A 120 9.48 -14.02 -17.94
N GLY A 121 9.62 -14.64 -16.77
CA GLY A 121 8.77 -14.37 -15.62
C GLY A 121 9.52 -13.53 -14.59
N PHE A 122 8.78 -12.82 -13.74
CA PHE A 122 9.34 -11.95 -12.74
C PHE A 122 8.55 -11.98 -11.44
N LEU A 123 9.27 -12.01 -10.31
CA LEU A 123 8.64 -11.88 -8.99
C LEU A 123 9.55 -11.13 -8.00
N ILE A 124 8.93 -10.51 -7.02
CA ILE A 124 9.59 -9.60 -6.08
C ILE A 124 9.20 -9.93 -4.64
N PHE A 125 10.20 -9.87 -3.75
CA PHE A 125 10.05 -10.00 -2.31
C PHE A 125 10.78 -8.86 -1.59
N ASP A 126 10.31 -8.52 -0.39
CA ASP A 126 11.08 -7.62 0.47
C ASP A 126 12.15 -8.40 1.27
N SER A 127 13.00 -7.65 2.00
CA SER A 127 14.05 -8.21 2.86
C SER A 127 13.53 -9.08 4.02
N LYS A 128 12.22 -9.17 4.21
CA LYS A 128 11.57 -10.04 5.21
C LYS A 128 10.87 -11.23 4.58
N GLY A 129 11.10 -11.50 3.30
CA GLY A 129 10.45 -12.57 2.56
C GLY A 129 8.96 -12.35 2.31
N ARG A 130 8.47 -11.11 2.34
CA ARG A 130 7.08 -10.80 2.01
C ARG A 130 6.94 -10.63 0.51
N PHE A 131 5.95 -11.30 -0.04
CA PHE A 131 5.61 -11.22 -1.46
C PHE A 131 5.11 -9.81 -1.82
N LEU A 132 5.76 -9.18 -2.79
CA LEU A 132 5.42 -7.84 -3.26
C LEU A 132 4.68 -7.85 -4.59
N GLY A 133 4.91 -8.86 -5.41
CA GLY A 133 4.22 -9.01 -6.69
C GLY A 133 4.93 -9.99 -7.61
N SER A 134 4.21 -10.40 -8.65
CA SER A 134 4.73 -11.21 -9.77
C SER A 134 3.97 -10.86 -11.04
N ASP A 135 4.56 -11.12 -12.17
CA ASP A 135 3.89 -11.02 -13.46
C ASP A 135 3.02 -12.26 -13.77
N ASN A 136 2.39 -12.25 -14.94
CA ASN A 136 1.52 -13.35 -15.36
C ASN A 136 2.31 -14.60 -15.79
N ALA A 137 3.53 -14.43 -16.34
CA ALA A 137 4.36 -15.53 -16.76
C ALA A 137 4.84 -16.33 -15.54
N ALA A 138 5.32 -15.64 -14.49
CA ALA A 138 5.68 -16.29 -13.24
C ALA A 138 4.49 -17.07 -12.61
N LYS A 139 3.29 -16.49 -12.64
CA LYS A 139 2.06 -17.17 -12.15
C LYS A 139 1.65 -18.36 -13.02
N TYR A 140 1.97 -18.34 -14.29
CA TYR A 140 1.69 -19.45 -15.19
C TYR A 140 2.60 -20.64 -14.87
N TRP A 141 3.90 -20.42 -14.72
CA TRP A 141 4.87 -21.46 -14.38
C TRP A 141 4.75 -21.94 -12.93
N PHE A 142 4.42 -21.05 -12.02
CA PHE A 142 4.28 -21.33 -10.58
C PHE A 142 2.87 -20.91 -10.11
N SER A 143 1.92 -21.81 -10.29
CA SER A 143 0.51 -21.55 -9.96
C SER A 143 0.27 -21.21 -8.49
N GLU A 144 1.17 -21.65 -7.59
CA GLU A 144 1.20 -21.30 -6.18
C GLU A 144 1.31 -19.79 -5.93
N LEU A 145 1.96 -19.05 -6.84
CA LEU A 145 2.04 -17.57 -6.77
C LEU A 145 0.68 -16.90 -6.94
N GLY A 146 -0.24 -17.55 -7.65
CA GLY A 146 -1.60 -17.02 -7.86
C GLY A 146 -2.43 -16.94 -6.57
N GLY A 147 -2.08 -17.73 -5.55
CA GLY A 147 -2.71 -17.74 -4.23
C GLY A 147 -2.07 -16.78 -3.23
N LEU A 148 -0.88 -16.25 -3.51
CA LEU A 148 -0.18 -15.36 -2.59
C LEU A 148 -0.79 -13.94 -2.61
N GLN A 149 -0.99 -13.41 -1.43
CA GLN A 149 -1.41 -12.00 -1.25
C GLN A 149 -0.19 -11.10 -1.15
N ILE A 150 -0.32 -9.87 -1.65
CA ILE A 150 0.71 -8.85 -1.44
C ILE A 150 0.91 -8.63 0.07
N ASP A 151 2.16 -8.49 0.50
CA ASP A 151 2.62 -8.44 1.89
C ASP A 151 2.49 -9.76 2.68
N ALA A 152 2.04 -10.85 2.08
CA ALA A 152 2.07 -12.16 2.73
C ALA A 152 3.50 -12.65 2.87
N VAL A 153 3.83 -13.17 4.04
CA VAL A 153 5.09 -13.90 4.26
C VAL A 153 4.99 -15.23 3.54
N VAL A 154 6.00 -15.55 2.76
CA VAL A 154 6.06 -16.84 2.08
C VAL A 154 6.34 -17.94 3.11
N ASN A 155 5.36 -18.81 3.35
CA ASN A 155 5.55 -19.98 4.20
C ASN A 155 6.33 -21.04 3.43
N GLU A 156 7.42 -21.50 4.01
CA GLU A 156 8.36 -22.46 3.43
C GLU A 156 7.78 -23.88 3.25
N GLU A 157 6.57 -24.14 3.74
CA GLU A 157 6.06 -25.51 3.87
C GLU A 157 5.40 -26.07 2.60
N ASN A 158 5.17 -25.25 1.54
CA ASN A 158 4.23 -25.68 0.51
C ASN A 158 4.83 -26.20 -0.81
N THR A 159 5.99 -25.69 -1.25
CA THR A 159 6.64 -26.15 -2.49
C THR A 159 8.14 -25.86 -2.47
N ASP A 160 8.91 -26.65 -3.26
CA ASP A 160 10.38 -26.49 -3.39
C ASP A 160 10.75 -25.06 -3.81
N PHE A 161 9.94 -24.44 -4.68
CA PHE A 161 10.14 -23.07 -5.14
C PHE A 161 10.00 -22.05 -4.00
N LEU A 162 8.95 -22.15 -3.18
CA LEU A 162 8.74 -21.25 -2.05
C LEU A 162 9.80 -21.44 -0.96
N VAL A 163 10.26 -22.67 -0.76
CA VAL A 163 11.40 -22.97 0.13
C VAL A 163 12.67 -22.28 -0.36
N GLN A 164 12.93 -22.31 -1.66
CA GLN A 164 14.10 -21.64 -2.25
C GLN A 164 14.03 -20.12 -2.12
N ILE A 165 12.86 -19.53 -2.32
CA ILE A 165 12.63 -18.09 -2.07
C ILE A 165 12.96 -17.75 -0.61
N GLY A 166 12.50 -18.58 0.35
CA GLY A 166 12.82 -18.41 1.76
C GLY A 166 14.33 -18.45 2.04
N LYS A 167 15.10 -19.28 1.32
CA LYS A 167 16.56 -19.32 1.41
C LYS A 167 17.17 -18.02 0.88
N TRP A 168 16.81 -17.59 -0.33
CA TRP A 168 17.34 -16.36 -0.95
C TRP A 168 17.11 -15.11 -0.10
N THR A 169 15.98 -15.04 0.60
CA THR A 169 15.70 -13.89 1.46
C THR A 169 16.50 -13.92 2.76
N ARG A 170 17.02 -15.09 3.19
CA ARG A 170 17.85 -15.25 4.41
C ARG A 170 19.34 -15.14 4.14
N ASP A 171 19.82 -15.85 3.13
CA ASP A 171 21.25 -16.09 2.94
C ASP A 171 21.96 -14.98 2.14
N GLU A 172 21.21 -14.03 1.58
CA GLU A 172 21.72 -12.87 0.83
C GLU A 172 22.68 -13.22 -0.33
N ASP A 173 22.63 -14.46 -0.83
CA ASP A 173 23.45 -14.88 -1.97
C ASP A 173 22.95 -14.18 -3.24
N GLU A 174 23.77 -13.24 -3.74
CA GLU A 174 23.51 -12.52 -4.97
C GLU A 174 23.87 -13.40 -6.17
N ASN A 175 23.02 -13.39 -7.21
CA ASN A 175 23.23 -14.09 -8.47
C ASN A 175 23.22 -15.63 -8.39
N GLU A 176 22.58 -16.20 -7.39
CA GLU A 176 22.32 -17.65 -7.39
C GLU A 176 21.33 -18.00 -8.52
N ILE A 177 21.63 -19.06 -9.25
CA ILE A 177 20.77 -19.62 -10.28
C ILE A 177 20.33 -21.00 -9.83
N VAL A 178 19.02 -21.24 -9.85
CA VAL A 178 18.41 -22.53 -9.50
C VAL A 178 17.48 -22.95 -10.63
N TYR A 179 17.48 -24.23 -10.94
CA TYR A 179 16.61 -24.80 -11.97
C TYR A 179 15.47 -25.58 -11.34
N PHE A 180 14.25 -25.35 -11.86
CA PHE A 180 13.04 -26.03 -11.45
C PHE A 180 12.44 -26.78 -12.64
N GLU A 181 12.10 -28.03 -12.46
CA GLU A 181 11.38 -28.82 -13.45
C GLU A 181 9.87 -28.65 -13.22
N ARG A 182 9.15 -28.15 -14.23
CA ARG A 182 7.71 -27.92 -14.22
C ARG A 182 7.11 -28.26 -15.59
N ASP A 183 6.07 -29.07 -15.62
CA ASP A 183 5.27 -29.41 -16.81
C ASP A 183 6.08 -29.72 -18.08
N ASN A 184 7.18 -30.48 -17.95
CA ASN A 184 8.16 -30.80 -19.00
C ASN A 184 9.04 -29.62 -19.49
N CYS A 185 9.05 -28.49 -18.77
CA CYS A 185 9.95 -27.38 -19.00
C CYS A 185 10.94 -27.28 -17.83
N ILE A 186 12.14 -26.80 -18.15
CA ILE A 186 13.15 -26.45 -17.13
C ILE A 186 13.11 -24.94 -16.97
N ILE A 187 12.72 -24.48 -15.80
CA ILE A 187 12.67 -23.05 -15.50
C ILE A 187 13.93 -22.64 -14.76
N GLU A 188 14.75 -21.82 -15.40
CA GLU A 188 15.88 -21.15 -14.76
C GLU A 188 15.34 -20.01 -13.90
N ALA A 189 15.69 -20.00 -12.61
CA ALA A 189 15.35 -18.93 -11.68
C ALA A 189 16.65 -18.26 -11.20
N LYS A 190 16.84 -17.00 -11.58
CA LYS A 190 17.99 -16.18 -11.19
C LYS A 190 17.56 -15.18 -10.11
N HIS A 191 18.23 -15.22 -8.97
CA HIS A 191 18.02 -14.29 -7.87
C HIS A 191 18.95 -13.08 -7.97
N GLU A 192 18.41 -11.88 -7.84
CA GLU A 192 19.16 -10.61 -7.78
C GLU A 192 18.66 -9.75 -6.64
N ILE A 193 19.57 -9.03 -5.97
CA ILE A 193 19.24 -8.10 -4.90
C ILE A 193 19.36 -6.67 -5.41
N ILE A 194 18.23 -5.94 -5.44
CA ILE A 194 18.21 -4.52 -5.73
C ILE A 194 18.30 -3.74 -4.42
N ARG A 195 19.33 -2.92 -4.28
CA ARG A 195 19.54 -2.07 -3.10
C ARG A 195 19.07 -0.65 -3.38
N GLU A 196 17.94 -0.25 -2.82
CA GLU A 196 17.42 1.12 -3.00
C GLU A 196 18.13 2.17 -2.15
N ARG A 197 18.61 1.82 -0.97
CA ARG A 197 19.47 2.60 -0.04
C ARG A 197 20.12 1.59 0.92
N LYS A 198 21.04 2.05 1.78
CA LYS A 198 21.76 1.18 2.74
C LYS A 198 20.88 0.23 3.60
N THR A 199 19.55 0.44 3.65
CA THR A 199 18.64 -0.30 4.54
C THR A 199 17.52 -1.06 3.85
N ASN A 200 17.18 -0.76 2.58
CA ASN A 200 16.09 -1.43 1.88
C ASN A 200 16.66 -2.32 0.77
N LYS A 201 16.64 -3.63 1.03
CA LYS A 201 16.96 -4.67 0.05
C LYS A 201 15.63 -5.21 -0.50
N ILE A 202 15.59 -5.39 -1.81
CA ILE A 202 14.49 -5.99 -2.52
C ILE A 202 15.06 -7.16 -3.30
N HIS A 203 14.46 -8.32 -3.12
CA HIS A 203 14.84 -9.54 -3.79
C HIS A 203 14.01 -9.68 -5.05
N CYS A 204 14.67 -9.71 -6.20
CA CYS A 204 14.06 -9.93 -7.50
C CYS A 204 14.44 -11.32 -7.99
N VAL A 205 13.47 -12.07 -8.49
CA VAL A 205 13.72 -13.36 -9.12
C VAL A 205 13.25 -13.29 -10.55
N TYR A 206 14.16 -13.54 -11.46
CA TYR A 206 13.91 -13.64 -12.88
C TYR A 206 13.76 -15.11 -13.23
N LEU A 207 12.71 -15.44 -13.94
CA LEU A 207 12.40 -16.79 -14.39
C LEU A 207 12.53 -16.85 -15.91
N ARG A 208 13.13 -17.90 -16.43
CA ARG A 208 13.28 -18.12 -17.86
C ARG A 208 13.02 -19.59 -18.17
N ASP A 209 12.34 -19.85 -19.28
CA ASP A 209 12.24 -21.20 -19.86
C ASP A 209 13.57 -21.47 -20.62
N ASP A 210 14.26 -22.57 -20.26
CA ASP A 210 15.58 -22.95 -20.81
C ASP A 210 15.44 -23.86 -22.03
#